data_05d044fbc85efff1e92a2172a38297de
#
_entry.id   05d044fbc85efff1e92a2172a38297de
#
_cell.length_a   1.000
_cell.length_b   1.000
_cell.length_c   1.000
_cell.angle_alpha   90.00
_cell.angle_beta   90.00
_cell.angle_gamma   90.00
#
_symmetry.space_group_name_H-M   'P 1'
#
loop_
_entity.id
_entity.type
_entity.pdbx_description
1 polymer ?
#
loop_
_entity_poly.entity_id
_entity_poly.type
_entity_poly.pdbx_seq_one_letter_code
_entity_poly.pdbx_strand_id
1 'polypeptide(L)'
;MNFITQVTISIVLYFIARISIKRSSSLYIASIIATSSYILMYLFLYQSITLLPTIHFLVTGLSLIVLFISYYEIVLLERNVRKIKLGLFENAESFPIERSYKLVFNILGVGLVFLSLALISGFAIQSIFTNNLIIKTTFTIIAWFIYLITLIGIKFLNFPIKYATRGLFISMWAVLFAYLANSYLIYN
;
A
#
# COMPACT_ATOMS: atom_id res chain seq x y z
N MET A 1 -11.54 6.02 -17.88
CA MET A 1 -10.18 5.89 -17.31
C MET A 1 -10.11 4.61 -16.50
N ASN A 2 -9.13 3.74 -16.77
CA ASN A 2 -9.06 2.43 -16.11
C ASN A 2 -8.63 2.57 -14.64
N PHE A 3 -9.05 1.62 -13.79
CA PHE A 3 -8.68 1.54 -12.37
C PHE A 3 -7.16 1.67 -12.13
N ILE A 4 -6.35 0.94 -12.91
CA ILE A 4 -4.88 0.98 -12.80
C ILE A 4 -4.33 2.38 -13.07
N THR A 5 -4.89 3.11 -14.04
CA THR A 5 -4.47 4.49 -14.37
C THR A 5 -4.74 5.45 -13.19
N GLN A 6 -5.88 5.32 -12.50
CA GLN A 6 -6.22 6.14 -11.34
C GLN A 6 -5.23 5.89 -10.19
N VAL A 7 -4.94 4.63 -9.89
CA VAL A 7 -3.95 4.25 -8.87
C VAL A 7 -2.56 4.78 -9.24
N THR A 8 -2.15 4.65 -10.50
CA THR A 8 -0.85 5.13 -10.98
C THR A 8 -0.72 6.65 -10.85
N ILE A 9 -1.73 7.42 -11.27
CA ILE A 9 -1.73 8.88 -11.14
C ILE A 9 -1.61 9.29 -9.67
N SER A 10 -2.34 8.63 -8.77
CA SER A 10 -2.30 8.92 -7.34
C SER A 10 -0.92 8.63 -6.73
N ILE A 11 -0.25 7.57 -7.18
CA ILE A 11 1.13 7.26 -6.77
C ILE A 11 2.10 8.32 -7.31
N VAL A 12 1.95 8.75 -8.55
CA VAL A 12 2.78 9.83 -9.14
C VAL A 12 2.59 11.14 -8.34
N LEU A 13 1.36 11.49 -8.00
CA LEU A 13 1.07 12.66 -7.16
C LEU A 13 1.69 12.56 -5.77
N TYR A 14 1.72 11.35 -5.18
CA TYR A 14 2.46 11.10 -3.94
C TYR A 14 3.95 11.50 -4.09
N PHE A 15 4.62 11.02 -5.15
CA PHE A 15 6.03 11.32 -5.35
C PHE A 15 6.29 12.80 -5.59
N ILE A 16 5.47 13.46 -6.41
CA ILE A 16 5.58 14.90 -6.66
C ILE A 16 5.44 15.66 -5.34
N ALA A 17 4.40 15.40 -4.55
CA ALA A 17 4.18 16.04 -3.28
C ALA A 17 5.30 15.75 -2.28
N ARG A 18 5.79 14.51 -2.23
CA ARG A 18 6.87 14.07 -1.33
C ARG A 18 8.19 14.77 -1.60
N ILE A 19 8.52 15.03 -2.87
CA ILE A 19 9.73 15.73 -3.29
C ILE A 19 9.58 17.24 -3.08
N SER A 20 8.41 17.80 -3.39
CA SER A 20 8.17 19.27 -3.32
C SER A 20 8.10 19.79 -1.88
N ILE A 21 7.60 18.98 -0.95
CA ILE A 21 7.41 19.37 0.45
C ILE A 21 8.65 18.99 1.26
N LYS A 22 9.56 19.93 1.50
CA LYS A 22 10.80 19.73 2.28
C LYS A 22 10.58 19.69 3.82
N ARG A 23 9.37 19.45 4.31
CA ARG A 23 9.03 19.44 5.74
C ARG A 23 9.04 18.04 6.32
N SER A 24 9.28 17.93 7.63
CA SER A 24 9.14 16.69 8.42
C SER A 24 7.76 16.02 8.28
N SER A 25 6.71 16.81 7.98
CA SER A 25 5.34 16.34 7.75
C SER A 25 5.05 15.94 6.30
N SER A 26 6.03 15.96 5.40
CA SER A 26 5.84 15.73 3.96
C SER A 26 5.21 14.37 3.66
N LEU A 27 5.54 13.36 4.44
CA LEU A 27 4.99 12.02 4.33
C LEU A 27 3.46 11.99 4.51
N TYR A 28 2.94 12.61 5.56
CA TYR A 28 1.49 12.65 5.80
C TYR A 28 0.76 13.46 4.72
N ILE A 29 1.30 14.63 4.38
CA ILE A 29 0.68 15.51 3.39
C ILE A 29 0.66 14.83 2.02
N ALA A 30 1.77 14.21 1.61
CA ALA A 30 1.84 13.46 0.35
C ALA A 30 0.88 12.26 0.34
N SER A 31 0.77 11.52 1.44
CA SER A 31 -0.18 10.40 1.56
C SER A 31 -1.63 10.87 1.48
N ILE A 32 -1.97 11.99 2.14
CA ILE A 32 -3.31 12.59 2.06
C ILE A 32 -3.60 13.05 0.62
N ILE A 33 -2.67 13.72 -0.05
CA ILE A 33 -2.85 14.15 -1.45
C ILE A 33 -3.11 12.95 -2.35
N ALA A 34 -2.32 11.88 -2.24
CA ALA A 34 -2.48 10.68 -3.06
C ALA A 34 -3.82 9.99 -2.83
N THR A 35 -4.20 9.78 -1.57
CA THR A 35 -5.47 9.11 -1.24
C THR A 35 -6.68 9.96 -1.61
N SER A 36 -6.64 11.27 -1.35
CA SER A 36 -7.71 12.19 -1.72
C SER A 36 -7.87 12.31 -3.23
N SER A 37 -6.78 12.37 -3.98
CA SER A 37 -6.83 12.42 -5.46
C SER A 37 -7.44 11.16 -6.04
N TYR A 38 -7.13 9.98 -5.49
CA TYR A 38 -7.75 8.72 -5.90
C TYR A 38 -9.26 8.72 -5.62
N ILE A 39 -9.68 9.11 -4.41
CA ILE A 39 -11.09 9.17 -4.02
C ILE A 39 -11.85 10.12 -4.96
N LEU A 40 -11.32 11.31 -5.20
CA LEU A 40 -11.95 12.28 -6.09
C LEU A 40 -12.06 11.75 -7.52
N MET A 41 -10.96 11.23 -8.10
CA MET A 41 -11.00 10.64 -9.44
C MET A 41 -12.00 9.48 -9.53
N TYR A 42 -12.06 8.63 -8.49
CA TYR A 42 -12.98 7.52 -8.43
C TYR A 42 -14.43 7.99 -8.40
N LEU A 43 -14.79 8.95 -7.54
CA LEU A 43 -16.14 9.49 -7.41
C LEU A 43 -16.61 10.23 -8.68
N PHE A 44 -15.72 10.96 -9.36
CA PHE A 44 -16.08 11.68 -10.58
C PHE A 44 -16.20 10.80 -11.83
N LEU A 45 -15.41 9.73 -11.91
CA LEU A 45 -15.31 8.90 -13.12
C LEU A 45 -16.13 7.62 -13.04
N TYR A 46 -16.48 7.17 -11.83
CA TYR A 46 -17.18 5.92 -11.63
C TYR A 46 -18.63 6.17 -11.21
N GLN A 47 -19.53 6.12 -12.20
CA GLN A 47 -20.98 6.27 -12.00
C GLN A 47 -21.62 4.88 -11.89
N SER A 48 -21.30 4.10 -10.87
CA SER A 48 -21.93 2.81 -10.61
C SER A 48 -23.22 2.98 -9.82
N ILE A 49 -24.27 2.28 -10.26
CA ILE A 49 -25.57 2.26 -9.58
C ILE A 49 -25.54 1.34 -8.34
N THR A 50 -24.55 0.44 -8.25
CA THR A 50 -24.47 -0.56 -7.19
C THR A 50 -23.44 -0.18 -6.13
N LEU A 51 -23.89 -0.04 -4.88
CA LEU A 51 -23.08 0.46 -3.75
C LEU A 51 -21.92 -0.47 -3.42
N LEU A 52 -22.15 -1.79 -3.36
CA LEU A 52 -21.17 -2.76 -2.88
C LEU A 52 -19.94 -2.90 -3.79
N PRO A 53 -20.06 -3.06 -5.14
CA PRO A 53 -18.92 -3.00 -6.05
C PRO A 53 -18.17 -1.67 -5.98
N THR A 54 -18.88 -0.55 -5.84
CA THR A 54 -18.28 0.78 -5.71
C THR A 54 -17.36 0.85 -4.50
N ILE A 55 -17.84 0.43 -3.32
CA ILE A 55 -17.03 0.38 -2.10
C ILE A 55 -15.84 -0.56 -2.26
N HIS A 56 -16.03 -1.73 -2.84
CA HIS A 56 -14.94 -2.70 -3.05
C HIS A 56 -13.81 -2.12 -3.89
N PHE A 57 -14.10 -1.56 -5.05
CA PHE A 57 -13.08 -0.97 -5.92
C PHE A 57 -12.39 0.24 -5.28
N LEU A 58 -13.14 1.08 -4.56
CA LEU A 58 -12.59 2.21 -3.85
C LEU A 58 -11.60 1.76 -2.75
N VAL A 59 -12.01 0.82 -1.90
CA VAL A 59 -11.17 0.30 -0.80
C VAL A 59 -9.96 -0.44 -1.34
N THR A 60 -10.13 -1.18 -2.43
CA THR A 60 -9.05 -1.91 -3.08
C THR A 60 -7.99 -0.97 -3.65
N GLY A 61 -8.38 0.10 -4.34
CA GLY A 61 -7.43 1.09 -4.84
C GLY A 61 -6.71 1.82 -3.71
N LEU A 62 -7.42 2.18 -2.64
CA LEU A 62 -6.79 2.74 -1.44
C LEU A 62 -5.79 1.78 -0.82
N SER A 63 -6.10 0.49 -0.73
CA SER A 63 -5.17 -0.51 -0.18
C SER A 63 -3.89 -0.60 -1.00
N LEU A 64 -3.98 -0.59 -2.34
CA LEU A 64 -2.83 -0.61 -3.23
C LEU A 64 -1.95 0.64 -3.09
N ILE A 65 -2.57 1.83 -3.04
CA ILE A 65 -1.84 3.09 -2.89
C ILE A 65 -1.10 3.12 -1.55
N VAL A 66 -1.78 2.78 -0.45
CA VAL A 66 -1.18 2.79 0.88
C VAL A 66 -0.10 1.72 1.02
N LEU A 67 -0.29 0.54 0.42
CA LEU A 67 0.72 -0.52 0.39
C LEU A 67 1.99 -0.07 -0.36
N PHE A 68 1.82 0.60 -1.49
CA PHE A 68 2.94 1.13 -2.27
C PHE A 68 3.69 2.24 -1.52
N ILE A 69 2.96 3.17 -0.91
CA ILE A 69 3.53 4.23 -0.07
C ILE A 69 4.31 3.62 1.11
N SER A 70 3.73 2.63 1.79
CA SER A 70 4.35 1.93 2.91
C SER A 70 5.66 1.25 2.50
N TYR A 71 5.65 0.56 1.36
CA TYR A 71 6.84 -0.08 0.81
C TYR A 71 7.94 0.95 0.50
N TYR A 72 7.60 2.03 -0.19
CA TYR A 72 8.56 3.08 -0.53
C TYR A 72 9.19 3.71 0.71
N GLU A 73 8.39 4.07 1.70
CA GLU A 73 8.88 4.73 2.93
C GLU A 73 9.73 3.78 3.80
N ILE A 74 9.42 2.48 3.85
CA ILE A 74 10.25 1.54 4.58
C ILE A 74 11.59 1.30 3.88
N VAL A 75 11.63 1.32 2.54
CA VAL A 75 12.88 1.27 1.77
C VAL A 75 13.74 2.49 2.04
N LEU A 76 13.14 3.69 2.10
CA LEU A 76 13.85 4.91 2.47
C LEU A 76 14.39 4.83 3.91
N LEU A 77 13.58 4.35 4.83
CA LEU A 77 13.99 4.18 6.22
C LEU A 77 15.16 3.19 6.33
N GLU A 78 15.11 2.05 5.67
CA GLU A 78 16.21 1.07 5.63
C GLU A 78 17.50 1.70 5.09
N ARG A 79 17.39 2.44 3.97
CA ARG A 79 18.52 3.14 3.35
C ARG A 79 19.15 4.17 4.30
N ASN A 80 18.33 4.95 5.01
CA ASN A 80 18.81 5.96 5.94
C ASN A 80 19.48 5.32 7.18
N VAL A 81 18.87 4.29 7.75
CA VAL A 81 19.47 3.53 8.88
C VAL A 81 20.82 2.92 8.48
N ARG A 82 20.93 2.40 7.25
CA ARG A 82 22.19 1.86 6.74
C ARG A 82 23.26 2.94 6.58
N LYS A 83 22.90 4.13 6.08
CA LYS A 83 23.84 5.26 5.96
C LYS A 83 24.36 5.72 7.31
N ILE A 84 23.50 5.79 8.34
CA ILE A 84 23.89 6.16 9.70
C ILE A 84 24.86 5.14 10.27
N LYS A 85 24.58 3.83 10.11
CA LYS A 85 25.50 2.76 10.58
C LYS A 85 26.87 2.81 9.91
N LEU A 86 26.98 3.34 8.71
CA LEU A 86 28.23 3.50 7.97
C LEU A 86 28.96 4.83 8.27
N GLY A 87 28.41 5.66 9.18
CA GLY A 87 29.01 6.98 9.51
C GLY A 87 28.96 8.00 8.39
N LEU A 88 28.12 7.77 7.35
CA LEU A 88 28.02 8.65 6.18
C LEU A 88 27.08 9.85 6.37
N PHE A 89 26.57 10.06 7.58
CA PHE A 89 25.72 11.20 7.94
C PHE A 89 26.50 12.17 8.81
N GLU A 90 26.85 13.33 8.28
CA GLU A 90 27.53 14.41 9.03
C GLU A 90 26.68 14.98 10.19
N ASN A 91 25.35 14.81 10.14
CA ASN A 91 24.41 15.31 11.15
C ASN A 91 23.43 14.19 11.57
N ALA A 92 23.96 13.08 12.10
CA ALA A 92 23.13 11.94 12.58
C ALA A 92 22.11 12.37 13.67
N GLU A 93 22.43 13.41 14.45
CA GLU A 93 21.55 13.95 15.51
C GLU A 93 20.29 14.64 14.97
N SER A 94 20.28 15.09 13.72
CA SER A 94 19.15 15.84 13.13
C SER A 94 18.08 14.97 12.46
N PHE A 95 18.33 13.66 12.28
CA PHE A 95 17.36 12.78 11.63
C PHE A 95 16.52 12.02 12.68
N PRO A 96 15.23 12.39 12.87
CA PRO A 96 14.39 11.76 13.88
C PRO A 96 13.95 10.36 13.39
N ILE A 97 14.87 9.37 13.51
CA ILE A 97 14.62 7.97 13.09
C ILE A 97 13.38 7.41 13.76
N GLU A 98 13.25 7.62 15.06
CA GLU A 98 12.13 7.14 15.86
C GLU A 98 10.79 7.68 15.37
N ARG A 99 10.73 8.97 15.05
CA ARG A 99 9.54 9.61 14.49
C ARG A 99 9.21 9.04 13.12
N SER A 100 10.19 8.89 12.24
CA SER A 100 10.01 8.31 10.91
C SER A 100 9.55 6.85 11.00
N TYR A 101 10.12 6.07 11.92
CA TYR A 101 9.72 4.70 12.20
C TYR A 101 8.26 4.61 12.64
N LYS A 102 7.85 5.43 13.61
CA LYS A 102 6.46 5.48 14.10
C LYS A 102 5.48 5.87 12.99
N LEU A 103 5.86 6.81 12.11
CA LEU A 103 5.04 7.24 10.99
C LEU A 103 4.82 6.13 9.96
N VAL A 104 5.91 5.49 9.53
CA VAL A 104 5.86 4.36 8.59
C VAL A 104 5.01 3.23 9.17
N PHE A 105 5.17 2.95 10.46
CA PHE A 105 4.40 1.92 11.14
C PHE A 105 2.90 2.21 11.18
N ASN A 106 2.50 3.47 11.41
CA ASN A 106 1.09 3.88 11.38
C ASN A 106 0.49 3.70 9.98
N ILE A 107 1.23 4.09 8.92
CA ILE A 107 0.77 3.90 7.53
C ILE A 107 0.65 2.41 7.20
N LEU A 108 1.57 1.58 7.67
CA LEU A 108 1.48 0.13 7.56
C LEU A 108 0.19 -0.41 8.19
N GLY A 109 -0.15 0.04 9.41
CA GLY A 109 -1.39 -0.36 10.07
C GLY A 109 -2.65 0.01 9.26
N VAL A 110 -2.68 1.24 8.73
CA VAL A 110 -3.78 1.72 7.87
C VAL A 110 -3.88 0.88 6.59
N GLY A 111 -2.75 0.54 5.97
CA GLY A 111 -2.71 -0.32 4.78
C GLY A 111 -3.29 -1.71 5.04
N LEU A 112 -2.96 -2.32 6.19
CA LEU A 112 -3.53 -3.61 6.58
C LEU A 112 -5.05 -3.55 6.77
N VAL A 113 -5.56 -2.47 7.38
CA VAL A 113 -7.02 -2.27 7.54
C VAL A 113 -7.70 -2.18 6.17
N PHE A 114 -7.19 -1.38 5.23
CA PHE A 114 -7.75 -1.29 3.88
C PHE A 114 -7.69 -2.63 3.13
N LEU A 115 -6.60 -3.37 3.27
CA LEU A 115 -6.47 -4.69 2.64
C LEU A 115 -7.46 -5.70 3.23
N SER A 116 -7.72 -5.64 4.55
CA SER A 116 -8.74 -6.46 5.21
C SER A 116 -10.16 -6.12 4.71
N LEU A 117 -10.47 -4.82 4.60
CA LEU A 117 -11.75 -4.36 4.08
C LEU A 117 -11.94 -4.76 2.61
N ALA A 118 -10.87 -4.71 1.80
CA ALA A 118 -10.88 -5.16 0.41
C ALA A 118 -11.17 -6.67 0.31
N LEU A 119 -10.60 -7.49 1.19
CA LEU A 119 -10.90 -8.92 1.28
C LEU A 119 -12.37 -9.16 1.65
N ILE A 120 -12.85 -8.54 2.74
CA ILE A 120 -14.23 -8.72 3.22
C ILE A 120 -15.24 -8.29 2.15
N SER A 121 -15.05 -7.12 1.54
CA SER A 121 -15.94 -6.63 0.48
C SER A 121 -15.86 -7.49 -0.78
N GLY A 122 -14.69 -8.05 -1.10
CA GLY A 122 -14.52 -8.99 -2.21
C GLY A 122 -15.33 -10.26 -2.01
N PHE A 123 -15.29 -10.87 -0.82
CA PHE A 123 -16.13 -12.02 -0.49
C PHE A 123 -17.64 -11.70 -0.55
N ALA A 124 -18.03 -10.52 -0.10
CA ALA A 124 -19.44 -10.12 -0.08
C ALA A 124 -20.04 -9.93 -1.49
N ILE A 125 -19.22 -9.53 -2.50
CA ILE A 125 -19.68 -9.34 -3.87
C ILE A 125 -19.89 -10.68 -4.59
N GLN A 126 -19.16 -11.70 -4.22
CA GLN A 126 -19.04 -12.91 -5.01
C GLN A 126 -19.86 -14.07 -4.41
N SER A 127 -21.11 -14.17 -4.83
CA SER A 127 -22.00 -15.29 -4.49
C SER A 127 -21.67 -16.60 -5.23
N ILE A 128 -20.78 -16.56 -6.25
CA ILE A 128 -20.44 -17.74 -7.07
C ILE A 128 -18.92 -17.80 -7.24
N PHE A 129 -18.30 -18.87 -6.70
CA PHE A 129 -16.88 -19.14 -6.86
C PHE A 129 -16.57 -19.62 -8.27
N THR A 130 -15.89 -18.81 -9.07
CA THR A 130 -15.26 -19.22 -10.33
C THR A 130 -13.78 -19.52 -10.09
N ASN A 131 -13.14 -20.34 -10.96
CA ASN A 131 -11.71 -20.66 -10.83
C ASN A 131 -10.82 -19.41 -10.80
N ASN A 132 -11.14 -18.41 -11.61
CA ASN A 132 -10.43 -17.13 -11.66
C ASN A 132 -10.51 -16.36 -10.34
N LEU A 133 -11.62 -16.52 -9.63
CA LEU A 133 -11.84 -15.93 -8.33
C LEU A 133 -10.97 -16.57 -7.25
N ILE A 134 -10.90 -17.89 -7.25
CA ILE A 134 -10.10 -18.66 -6.28
C ILE A 134 -8.65 -18.20 -6.34
N ILE A 135 -8.08 -18.04 -7.54
CA ILE A 135 -6.71 -17.56 -7.73
C ILE A 135 -6.51 -16.17 -7.11
N LYS A 136 -7.40 -15.22 -7.42
CA LYS A 136 -7.33 -13.86 -6.86
C LYS A 136 -7.39 -13.84 -5.35
N THR A 137 -8.38 -14.53 -4.81
CA THR A 137 -8.61 -14.57 -3.36
C THR A 137 -7.41 -15.20 -2.66
N THR A 138 -6.85 -16.28 -3.20
CA THR A 138 -5.67 -16.95 -2.64
C THR A 138 -4.47 -16.00 -2.61
N PHE A 139 -4.15 -15.32 -3.72
CA PHE A 139 -3.03 -14.36 -3.75
C PHE A 139 -3.24 -13.19 -2.79
N THR A 140 -4.48 -12.68 -2.66
CA THR A 140 -4.77 -11.57 -1.74
C THR A 140 -4.70 -12.01 -0.28
N ILE A 141 -5.13 -13.23 0.05
CA ILE A 141 -4.99 -13.81 1.39
C ILE A 141 -3.52 -14.02 1.74
N ILE A 142 -2.72 -14.56 0.82
CA ILE A 142 -1.27 -14.73 1.02
C ILE A 142 -0.61 -13.36 1.26
N ALA A 143 -0.94 -12.35 0.45
CA ALA A 143 -0.45 -11.00 0.63
C ALA A 143 -0.81 -10.43 2.01
N TRP A 144 -2.04 -10.63 2.45
CA TRP A 144 -2.54 -10.19 3.74
C TRP A 144 -1.78 -10.85 4.90
N PHE A 145 -1.57 -12.17 4.84
CA PHE A 145 -0.80 -12.88 5.87
C PHE A 145 0.66 -12.41 5.92
N ILE A 146 1.33 -12.26 4.78
CA ILE A 146 2.72 -11.77 4.73
C ILE A 146 2.80 -10.36 5.31
N TYR A 147 1.83 -9.52 4.99
CA TYR A 147 1.76 -8.15 5.48
C TYR A 147 1.53 -8.11 7.00
N LEU A 148 0.60 -8.91 7.50
CA LEU A 148 0.32 -9.06 8.93
C LEU A 148 1.55 -9.55 9.70
N ILE A 149 2.20 -10.61 9.22
CA ILE A 149 3.41 -11.18 9.84
C ILE A 149 4.53 -10.12 9.85
N THR A 150 4.68 -9.36 8.77
CA THR A 150 5.65 -8.27 8.68
C THR A 150 5.39 -7.21 9.74
N LEU A 151 4.14 -6.78 9.91
CA LEU A 151 3.73 -5.78 10.89
C LEU A 151 3.94 -6.27 12.32
N ILE A 152 3.53 -7.50 12.63
CA ILE A 152 3.73 -8.14 13.94
C ILE A 152 5.21 -8.32 14.22
N GLY A 153 5.97 -8.78 13.22
CA GLY A 153 7.41 -8.99 13.33
C GLY A 153 8.18 -7.73 13.69
N ILE A 154 7.82 -6.61 13.07
CA ILE A 154 8.41 -5.29 13.38
C ILE A 154 8.03 -4.87 14.80
N LYS A 155 6.76 -4.98 15.18
CA LYS A 155 6.22 -4.41 16.42
C LYS A 155 6.61 -5.21 17.67
N PHE A 156 6.51 -6.53 17.60
CA PHE A 156 6.63 -7.41 18.77
C PHE A 156 7.91 -8.23 18.80
N LEU A 157 8.46 -8.57 17.61
CA LEU A 157 9.62 -9.45 17.50
C LEU A 157 10.92 -8.69 17.16
N ASN A 158 10.86 -7.35 17.07
CA ASN A 158 12.00 -6.50 16.74
C ASN A 158 12.74 -6.95 15.46
N PHE A 159 12.00 -7.40 14.45
CA PHE A 159 12.61 -7.84 13.20
C PHE A 159 13.45 -6.73 12.58
N PRO A 160 14.66 -7.06 12.08
CA PRO A 160 15.45 -6.11 11.31
C PRO A 160 14.63 -5.54 10.13
N ILE A 161 14.73 -4.23 9.90
CA ILE A 161 14.00 -3.50 8.86
C ILE A 161 14.12 -4.17 7.47
N LYS A 162 15.28 -4.80 7.20
CA LYS A 162 15.55 -5.56 5.98
C LYS A 162 14.51 -6.67 5.71
N TYR A 163 14.05 -7.38 6.73
CA TYR A 163 13.01 -8.41 6.56
C TYR A 163 11.65 -7.81 6.31
N ALA A 164 11.36 -6.68 6.95
CA ALA A 164 10.13 -5.93 6.71
C ALA A 164 10.04 -5.42 5.26
N THR A 165 11.12 -4.84 4.73
CA THR A 165 11.20 -4.40 3.33
C THR A 165 10.92 -5.56 2.37
N ARG A 166 11.51 -6.73 2.62
CA ARG A 166 11.29 -7.92 1.77
C ARG A 166 9.86 -8.45 1.88
N GLY A 167 9.32 -8.54 3.10
CA GLY A 167 7.95 -8.98 3.31
C GLY A 167 6.93 -8.11 2.59
N LEU A 168 7.07 -6.78 2.70
CA LEU A 168 6.22 -5.84 1.99
C LEU A 168 6.37 -5.91 0.48
N PHE A 169 7.58 -6.11 -0.02
CA PHE A 169 7.83 -6.32 -1.45
C PHE A 169 7.06 -7.53 -1.98
N ILE A 170 7.15 -8.67 -1.29
CA ILE A 170 6.44 -9.90 -1.68
C ILE A 170 4.93 -9.69 -1.59
N SER A 171 4.44 -9.05 -0.52
CA SER A 171 3.02 -8.72 -0.35
C SER A 171 2.50 -7.82 -1.49
N MET A 172 3.25 -6.78 -1.85
CA MET A 172 2.92 -5.87 -2.95
C MET A 172 2.81 -6.63 -4.28
N TRP A 173 3.78 -7.49 -4.60
CA TRP A 173 3.74 -8.30 -5.82
C TRP A 173 2.58 -9.29 -5.82
N ALA A 174 2.28 -9.93 -4.69
CA ALA A 174 1.15 -10.85 -4.58
C ALA A 174 -0.19 -10.14 -4.86
N VAL A 175 -0.39 -8.92 -4.33
CA VAL A 175 -1.58 -8.10 -4.63
C VAL A 175 -1.61 -7.71 -6.10
N LEU A 176 -0.48 -7.26 -6.68
CA LEU A 176 -0.41 -6.91 -8.11
C LEU A 176 -0.74 -8.12 -9.00
N PHE A 177 -0.21 -9.30 -8.70
CA PHE A 177 -0.55 -10.52 -9.44
C PHE A 177 -2.02 -10.88 -9.34
N ALA A 178 -2.65 -10.72 -8.18
CA ALA A 178 -4.08 -10.92 -8.03
C ALA A 178 -4.91 -10.02 -8.98
N TYR A 179 -4.41 -8.80 -9.25
CA TYR A 179 -5.07 -7.86 -10.18
C TYR A 179 -4.74 -8.14 -11.64
N LEU A 180 -3.48 -8.39 -11.98
CA LEU A 180 -3.03 -8.63 -13.36
C LEU A 180 -3.59 -9.94 -13.92
N ALA A 181 -3.64 -10.99 -13.11
CA ALA A 181 -4.22 -12.27 -13.52
C ALA A 181 -5.67 -12.14 -13.97
N ASN A 182 -6.42 -11.21 -13.37
CA ASN A 182 -7.80 -10.95 -13.79
C ASN A 182 -7.90 -10.27 -15.16
N SER A 183 -7.00 -9.33 -15.44
CA SER A 183 -7.02 -8.65 -16.75
C SER A 183 -6.70 -9.60 -17.89
N TYR A 184 -5.79 -10.55 -17.66
CA TYR A 184 -5.38 -11.51 -18.69
C TYR A 184 -6.44 -12.59 -18.96
N LEU A 185 -7.17 -13.03 -17.91
CA LEU A 185 -8.17 -14.09 -18.01
C LEU A 185 -9.56 -13.61 -18.52
N ILE A 186 -9.79 -12.30 -18.56
CA ILE A 186 -11.02 -11.73 -19.15
C ILE A 186 -10.86 -11.53 -20.67
N TYR A 187 -9.64 -11.42 -21.18
CA TYR A 187 -9.37 -11.20 -22.61
C TYR A 187 -9.14 -12.49 -23.42
N ASN A 188 -9.04 -13.65 -22.76
CA ASN A 188 -9.00 -14.98 -23.37
C ASN A 188 -10.18 -15.83 -22.91
#